data_ab47b43cbf42decbed33f1963c144a1b
#
_entry.id   ab47b43cbf42decbed33f1963c144a1b
#
_cell.length_a   1.000
_cell.length_b   1.000
_cell.length_c   1.000
_cell.angle_alpha   90.00
_cell.angle_beta   90.00
_cell.angle_gamma   90.00
#
_symmetry.space_group_name_H-M   'P 1'
#
loop_
_entity.id
_entity.type
_entity.pdbx_description
1 polymer ?
#
loop_
_entity_poly.entity_id
_entity_poly.type
_entity_poly.pdbx_seq_one_letter_code
_entity_poly.pdbx_strand_id
1 'polypeptide(L)'
;MKHIITIVAMSLALTVTAQNTFSHKCKNAEVILLSEGQRVSNLNNLIGLTPEIIAEVAPDKTFPGATNAFLIRSGGKNILIDTGHGRELFNNLKAFGVSPQDVDVILLTHLHGDHIGGLVKEGVRTFPKAGLYLSKKEFESASESALKIINQYSTDMVLFDPGIDSPERVYEGVKSMACYGHTPGHTAFIVDDLVIWGDLTHAMAVQMPYPNIAITYDTDPEMAIKSRLKMFDYIVQNRLKAAGMHIPSPAIGSLKSNEKGGFVFEPLYLK
;
A
#
# COMPACT_ATOMS: atom_id res chain seq x y z
N MET A 1 -49.99 44.75 18.17
CA MET A 1 -48.59 44.28 18.42
C MET A 1 -48.40 43.00 17.64
N LYS A 2 -47.57 43.05 16.56
CA LYS A 2 -47.27 41.88 15.72
C LYS A 2 -45.93 41.29 16.22
N HIS A 3 -45.99 40.09 16.75
CA HIS A 3 -44.78 39.37 17.14
C HIS A 3 -44.13 38.75 15.89
N ILE A 4 -42.92 39.21 15.55
CA ILE A 4 -42.08 38.63 14.52
C ILE A 4 -41.27 37.51 15.20
N ILE A 5 -41.56 36.25 14.82
CA ILE A 5 -40.76 35.11 15.25
C ILE A 5 -39.61 34.95 14.23
N THR A 6 -38.40 35.28 14.65
CA THR A 6 -37.20 35.06 13.85
C THR A 6 -36.79 33.59 14.03
N ILE A 7 -36.95 32.79 12.97
CA ILE A 7 -36.42 31.41 12.93
C ILE A 7 -34.97 31.50 12.52
N VAL A 8 -34.06 31.24 13.46
CA VAL A 8 -32.65 31.06 13.17
C VAL A 8 -32.48 29.64 12.64
N ALA A 9 -32.29 29.51 11.33
CA ALA A 9 -31.91 28.25 10.70
C ALA A 9 -30.44 28.00 10.99
N MET A 10 -30.15 27.07 11.91
CA MET A 10 -28.84 26.59 12.21
C MET A 10 -28.47 25.56 11.11
N SER A 11 -27.72 26.00 10.09
CA SER A 11 -27.16 25.10 9.07
C SER A 11 -26.09 24.25 9.71
N LEU A 12 -26.41 22.98 9.99
CA LEU A 12 -25.44 21.96 10.35
C LEU A 12 -24.61 21.65 9.08
N ALA A 13 -23.43 22.24 8.96
CA ALA A 13 -22.46 21.83 7.97
C ALA A 13 -21.95 20.42 8.37
N LEU A 14 -22.52 19.40 7.77
CA LEU A 14 -21.93 18.07 7.77
C LEU A 14 -20.61 18.16 6.99
N THR A 15 -19.49 18.28 7.72
CA THR A 15 -18.18 17.99 7.18
C THR A 15 -18.15 16.50 6.88
N VAL A 16 -18.35 16.14 5.62
CA VAL A 16 -18.03 14.80 5.13
C VAL A 16 -16.50 14.70 5.21
N THR A 17 -16.01 14.20 6.34
CA THR A 17 -14.62 13.70 6.39
C THR A 17 -14.57 12.54 5.41
N ALA A 18 -13.82 12.71 4.30
CA ALA A 18 -13.54 11.64 3.39
C ALA A 18 -13.03 10.45 4.21
N GLN A 19 -13.75 9.35 4.16
CA GLN A 19 -13.44 8.16 4.94
C GLN A 19 -12.12 7.59 4.41
N ASN A 20 -11.02 7.80 5.13
CA ASN A 20 -9.69 7.32 4.77
C ASN A 20 -9.56 5.79 4.90
N THR A 21 -10.68 5.09 5.03
CA THR A 21 -10.74 3.66 5.27
C THR A 21 -11.75 2.99 4.34
N PHE A 22 -11.38 1.83 3.84
CA PHE A 22 -12.23 0.95 3.02
C PHE A 22 -11.94 -0.48 3.43
N SER A 23 -12.92 -1.38 3.48
CA SER A 23 -12.68 -2.79 3.78
C SER A 23 -13.16 -3.70 2.66
N HIS A 24 -12.42 -4.78 2.43
CA HIS A 24 -12.75 -5.84 1.51
C HIS A 24 -12.74 -7.18 2.23
N LYS A 25 -13.83 -7.93 2.11
CA LYS A 25 -13.94 -9.30 2.66
C LYS A 25 -13.41 -10.30 1.65
N CYS A 26 -12.32 -10.97 2.00
CA CYS A 26 -11.82 -12.18 1.35
C CYS A 26 -12.50 -13.42 1.96
N LYS A 27 -12.15 -14.60 1.47
CA LYS A 27 -12.75 -15.87 1.94
C LYS A 27 -12.50 -16.12 3.44
N ASN A 28 -11.27 -15.93 3.90
CA ASN A 28 -10.84 -16.24 5.27
C ASN A 28 -10.31 -15.01 6.02
N ALA A 29 -10.35 -13.84 5.40
CA ALA A 29 -9.78 -12.62 5.94
C ALA A 29 -10.64 -11.40 5.62
N GLU A 30 -10.45 -10.31 6.37
CA GLU A 30 -10.88 -8.97 6.02
C GLU A 30 -9.63 -8.12 5.81
N VAL A 31 -9.53 -7.44 4.66
CA VAL A 31 -8.43 -6.52 4.35
C VAL A 31 -8.97 -5.09 4.40
N ILE A 32 -8.37 -4.27 5.23
CA ILE A 32 -8.82 -2.91 5.55
C ILE A 32 -7.74 -1.93 5.08
N LEU A 33 -8.13 -0.98 4.24
CA LEU A 33 -7.28 0.15 3.83
C LEU A 33 -7.11 1.11 5.01
N LEU A 34 -5.88 1.46 5.31
CA LEU A 34 -5.49 2.49 6.28
C LEU A 34 -4.75 3.60 5.51
N SER A 35 -5.51 4.53 4.91
CA SER A 35 -4.92 5.59 4.10
C SER A 35 -4.50 6.80 4.94
N GLU A 36 -3.31 7.30 4.70
CA GLU A 36 -2.83 8.56 5.28
C GLU A 36 -3.22 9.80 4.45
N GLY A 37 -4.09 9.60 3.48
CA GLY A 37 -4.62 10.65 2.62
C GLY A 37 -4.15 10.55 1.18
N GLN A 38 -4.81 11.35 0.35
CA GLN A 38 -4.51 11.45 -1.07
C GLN A 38 -3.68 12.71 -1.35
N ARG A 39 -2.89 12.66 -2.42
CA ARG A 39 -2.07 13.76 -2.89
C ARG A 39 -2.12 13.87 -4.41
N VAL A 40 -1.73 15.03 -4.91
CA VAL A 40 -1.43 15.24 -6.32
C VAL A 40 0.09 15.36 -6.45
N SER A 41 0.68 14.54 -7.31
CA SER A 41 2.12 14.49 -7.56
C SER A 41 2.42 14.93 -9.00
N ASN A 42 3.62 15.47 -9.25
CA ASN A 42 4.08 15.78 -10.58
C ASN A 42 4.83 14.61 -11.22
N LEU A 43 5.14 14.73 -12.52
CA LEU A 43 5.78 13.67 -13.30
C LEU A 43 7.31 13.61 -13.15
N ASN A 44 7.94 14.53 -12.39
CA ASN A 44 9.40 14.74 -12.39
C ASN A 44 10.22 13.49 -12.01
N ASN A 45 9.65 12.60 -11.23
CA ASN A 45 10.33 11.38 -10.79
C ASN A 45 10.07 10.17 -11.69
N LEU A 46 9.27 10.31 -12.76
CA LEU A 46 9.02 9.22 -13.70
C LEU A 46 10.08 9.18 -14.81
N ILE A 47 10.54 7.99 -15.16
CA ILE A 47 11.61 7.72 -16.13
C ILE A 47 11.00 7.04 -17.35
N GLY A 48 11.33 7.53 -18.55
CA GLY A 48 10.84 6.94 -19.82
C GLY A 48 9.58 7.61 -20.38
N LEU A 49 9.13 8.73 -19.80
CA LEU A 49 8.01 9.50 -20.35
C LEU A 49 8.37 10.14 -21.69
N THR A 50 7.43 10.10 -22.64
CA THR A 50 7.48 10.88 -23.87
C THR A 50 6.38 11.94 -23.87
N PRO A 51 6.48 12.99 -24.73
CA PRO A 51 5.41 13.98 -24.87
C PRO A 51 4.04 13.37 -25.21
N GLU A 52 4.02 12.30 -26.00
CA GLU A 52 2.80 11.59 -26.42
C GLU A 52 2.15 10.88 -25.22
N ILE A 53 2.94 10.18 -24.41
CA ILE A 53 2.46 9.52 -23.18
C ILE A 53 1.88 10.57 -22.22
N ILE A 54 2.59 11.68 -22.01
CA ILE A 54 2.13 12.77 -21.14
C ILE A 54 0.80 13.33 -21.64
N ALA A 55 0.69 13.60 -22.95
CA ALA A 55 -0.53 14.14 -23.54
C ALA A 55 -1.73 13.17 -23.39
N GLU A 56 -1.49 11.85 -23.43
CA GLU A 56 -2.55 10.84 -23.33
C GLU A 56 -3.03 10.64 -21.89
N VAL A 57 -2.10 10.50 -20.91
CA VAL A 57 -2.46 10.00 -19.56
C VAL A 57 -2.27 11.01 -18.42
N ALA A 58 -1.56 12.09 -18.66
CA ALA A 58 -1.29 13.13 -17.67
C ALA A 58 -1.12 14.52 -18.29
N PRO A 59 -2.12 15.04 -19.06
CA PRO A 59 -2.01 16.31 -19.81
C PRO A 59 -1.72 17.50 -18.88
N ASP A 60 -2.20 17.46 -17.63
CA ASP A 60 -1.93 18.46 -16.60
C ASP A 60 -0.55 18.28 -15.93
N LYS A 61 0.27 17.32 -16.40
CA LYS A 61 1.59 16.98 -15.86
C LYS A 61 1.56 16.59 -14.37
N THR A 62 0.44 16.06 -13.92
CA THR A 62 0.22 15.57 -12.55
C THR A 62 -0.52 14.25 -12.55
N PHE A 63 -0.46 13.54 -11.42
CA PHE A 63 -1.24 12.33 -11.19
C PHE A 63 -1.68 12.24 -9.74
N PRO A 64 -2.84 11.59 -9.45
CA PRO A 64 -3.27 11.32 -8.10
C PRO A 64 -2.44 10.20 -7.49
N GLY A 65 -2.11 10.34 -6.21
CA GLY A 65 -1.41 9.34 -5.41
C GLY A 65 -1.94 9.31 -3.98
N ALA A 66 -1.47 8.36 -3.22
CA ALA A 66 -1.79 8.19 -1.81
C ALA A 66 -0.58 7.66 -1.03
N THR A 67 -0.69 7.55 0.29
CA THR A 67 0.15 6.71 1.13
C THR A 67 -0.77 5.84 1.97
N ASN A 68 -0.63 4.53 1.81
CA ASN A 68 -1.50 3.54 2.41
C ASN A 68 -0.70 2.51 3.21
N ALA A 69 -1.35 1.93 4.21
CA ALA A 69 -1.01 0.67 4.82
C ALA A 69 -2.27 -0.21 4.83
N PHE A 70 -2.16 -1.47 5.16
CA PHE A 70 -3.31 -2.35 5.22
C PHE A 70 -3.34 -3.13 6.54
N LEU A 71 -4.53 -3.22 7.14
CA LEU A 71 -4.80 -4.11 8.26
C LEU A 71 -5.52 -5.36 7.73
N ILE A 72 -4.99 -6.51 8.05
CA ILE A 72 -5.61 -7.81 7.75
C ILE A 72 -6.10 -8.41 9.06
N ARG A 73 -7.37 -8.81 9.08
CA ARG A 73 -7.97 -9.61 10.13
C ARG A 73 -8.14 -11.04 9.63
N SER A 74 -7.39 -11.97 10.18
CA SER A 74 -7.43 -13.39 9.80
C SER A 74 -7.09 -14.27 10.99
N GLY A 75 -7.84 -15.37 11.20
CA GLY A 75 -7.57 -16.32 12.29
C GLY A 75 -7.56 -15.70 13.69
N GLY A 76 -8.32 -14.64 13.94
CA GLY A 76 -8.30 -13.90 15.21
C GLY A 76 -7.06 -13.02 15.42
N LYS A 77 -6.27 -12.78 14.38
CA LYS A 77 -5.04 -11.97 14.40
C LYS A 77 -5.25 -10.64 13.65
N ASN A 78 -4.57 -9.61 14.14
CA ASN A 78 -4.41 -8.32 13.48
C ASN A 78 -3.01 -8.25 12.88
N ILE A 79 -2.93 -8.23 11.55
CA ILE A 79 -1.68 -8.23 10.78
C ILE A 79 -1.62 -6.92 10.02
N LEU A 80 -0.55 -6.14 10.16
CA LEU A 80 -0.31 -4.97 9.34
C LEU A 80 0.57 -5.33 8.14
N ILE A 81 0.24 -4.78 6.97
CA ILE A 81 1.16 -4.67 5.83
C ILE A 81 1.59 -3.21 5.76
N ASP A 82 2.86 -2.96 6.06
CA ASP A 82 3.48 -1.66 6.22
C ASP A 82 2.83 -0.78 7.32
N THR A 83 3.39 0.39 7.55
CA THR A 83 2.93 1.30 8.63
C THR A 83 2.77 2.76 8.17
N GLY A 84 2.90 3.03 6.87
CA GLY A 84 2.83 4.38 6.33
C GLY A 84 3.94 5.27 6.87
N HIS A 85 3.71 6.59 6.83
CA HIS A 85 4.53 7.56 7.57
C HIS A 85 4.23 7.56 9.08
N GLY A 86 3.13 6.88 9.51
CA GLY A 86 2.66 6.89 10.89
C GLY A 86 1.84 8.11 11.29
N ARG A 87 1.37 8.92 10.33
CA ARG A 87 0.60 10.16 10.62
C ARG A 87 -0.84 9.85 10.98
N GLU A 88 -1.59 9.18 10.10
CA GLU A 88 -3.00 8.82 10.29
C GLU A 88 -3.20 7.34 10.67
N LEU A 89 -2.15 6.55 10.67
CA LEU A 89 -2.20 5.11 10.96
C LEU A 89 -2.96 4.79 12.25
N PHE A 90 -2.66 5.53 13.33
CA PHE A 90 -3.27 5.26 14.65
C PHE A 90 -4.74 5.66 14.71
N ASN A 91 -5.12 6.76 14.04
CA ASN A 91 -6.51 7.18 13.92
C ASN A 91 -7.30 6.15 13.12
N ASN A 92 -6.72 5.66 12.03
CA ASN A 92 -7.33 4.64 11.19
C ASN A 92 -7.48 3.30 11.94
N LEU A 93 -6.47 2.82 12.64
CA LEU A 93 -6.56 1.62 13.47
C LEU A 93 -7.65 1.75 14.53
N LYS A 94 -7.69 2.89 15.23
CA LYS A 94 -8.71 3.17 16.25
C LYS A 94 -10.13 3.16 15.69
N ALA A 95 -10.34 3.64 14.46
CA ALA A 95 -11.65 3.60 13.80
C ALA A 95 -12.18 2.17 13.61
N PHE A 96 -11.27 1.18 13.53
CA PHE A 96 -11.60 -0.24 13.49
C PHE A 96 -11.46 -0.95 14.85
N GLY A 97 -11.35 -0.19 15.94
CA GLY A 97 -11.25 -0.75 17.29
C GLY A 97 -9.94 -1.49 17.57
N VAL A 98 -8.87 -1.14 16.84
CA VAL A 98 -7.53 -1.73 17.01
C VAL A 98 -6.59 -0.69 17.60
N SER A 99 -5.91 -1.05 18.67
CA SER A 99 -4.81 -0.27 19.25
C SER A 99 -3.45 -0.86 18.84
N PRO A 100 -2.35 -0.13 18.99
CA PRO A 100 -1.02 -0.69 18.73
C PRO A 100 -0.71 -1.97 19.52
N GLN A 101 -1.29 -2.13 20.70
CA GLN A 101 -1.16 -3.33 21.55
C GLN A 101 -1.90 -4.55 20.99
N ASP A 102 -2.84 -4.34 20.07
CA ASP A 102 -3.64 -5.41 19.48
C ASP A 102 -3.06 -5.96 18.18
N VAL A 103 -2.00 -5.33 17.65
CA VAL A 103 -1.29 -5.78 16.44
C VAL A 103 -0.39 -6.95 16.78
N ASP A 104 -0.61 -8.08 16.11
CA ASP A 104 0.14 -9.32 16.35
C ASP A 104 1.38 -9.44 15.46
N VAL A 105 1.29 -8.95 14.21
CA VAL A 105 2.33 -9.09 13.19
C VAL A 105 2.35 -7.86 12.29
N ILE A 106 3.55 -7.48 11.87
CA ILE A 106 3.80 -6.48 10.83
C ILE A 106 4.64 -7.14 9.75
N LEU A 107 4.14 -7.11 8.52
CA LEU A 107 4.82 -7.60 7.33
C LEU A 107 5.25 -6.37 6.51
N LEU A 108 6.55 -6.21 6.28
CA LEU A 108 7.06 -5.08 5.51
C LEU A 108 7.27 -5.47 4.05
N THR A 109 6.74 -4.65 3.14
CA THR A 109 7.01 -4.80 1.71
C THR A 109 8.45 -4.42 1.40
N HIS A 110 8.93 -3.33 1.99
CA HIS A 110 10.30 -2.84 1.91
C HIS A 110 10.57 -1.76 2.99
N LEU A 111 11.77 -1.14 2.98
CA LEU A 111 12.24 -0.28 4.08
C LEU A 111 12.27 1.23 3.75
N HIS A 112 11.50 1.74 2.78
CA HIS A 112 11.36 3.18 2.59
C HIS A 112 10.57 3.82 3.73
N GLY A 113 10.81 5.12 3.98
CA GLY A 113 10.31 5.82 5.15
C GLY A 113 8.79 5.90 5.25
N ASP A 114 8.09 5.89 4.13
CA ASP A 114 6.61 5.87 4.07
C ASP A 114 5.99 4.47 4.18
N HIS A 115 6.81 3.46 4.48
CA HIS A 115 6.38 2.09 4.82
C HIS A 115 6.71 1.72 6.25
N ILE A 116 7.80 2.30 6.80
CA ILE A 116 8.27 1.99 8.17
C ILE A 116 8.07 3.13 9.18
N GLY A 117 7.51 4.27 8.75
CA GLY A 117 7.42 5.49 9.57
C GLY A 117 6.58 5.33 10.84
N GLY A 118 5.59 4.43 10.83
CA GLY A 118 4.77 4.13 12.01
C GLY A 118 5.37 3.14 13.00
N LEU A 119 6.52 2.49 12.69
CA LEU A 119 7.12 1.48 13.55
C LEU A 119 7.65 2.05 14.87
N VAL A 120 8.15 3.28 14.85
CA VAL A 120 8.76 3.93 16.01
C VAL A 120 8.17 5.31 16.19
N LYS A 121 7.74 5.63 17.40
CA LYS A 121 7.28 6.96 17.79
C LYS A 121 8.11 7.48 18.95
N GLU A 122 8.66 8.67 18.81
CA GLU A 122 9.50 9.32 19.86
C GLU A 122 10.64 8.42 20.37
N GLY A 123 11.24 7.63 19.45
CA GLY A 123 12.32 6.71 19.76
C GLY A 123 11.88 5.38 20.41
N VAL A 124 10.59 5.14 20.56
CA VAL A 124 10.05 3.94 21.21
C VAL A 124 9.27 3.07 20.19
N ARG A 125 9.45 1.77 20.26
CA ARG A 125 8.70 0.76 19.51
C ARG A 125 7.20 0.97 19.67
N THR A 126 6.47 1.18 18.58
CA THR A 126 5.04 1.51 18.62
C THR A 126 4.15 0.31 18.90
N PHE A 127 4.49 -0.86 18.33
CA PHE A 127 3.70 -2.10 18.42
C PHE A 127 4.40 -3.11 19.35
N PRO A 128 4.13 -3.09 20.67
CA PRO A 128 5.01 -3.71 21.67
C PRO A 128 5.05 -5.24 21.59
N LYS A 129 4.01 -5.91 21.06
CA LYS A 129 3.96 -7.36 20.95
C LYS A 129 4.06 -7.90 19.52
N ALA A 130 4.10 -6.99 18.53
CA ALA A 130 4.08 -7.42 17.14
C ALA A 130 5.40 -8.06 16.71
N GLY A 131 5.35 -9.24 16.10
CA GLY A 131 6.47 -9.77 15.33
C GLY A 131 6.67 -8.93 14.05
N LEU A 132 7.92 -8.61 13.71
CA LEU A 132 8.28 -7.86 12.50
C LEU A 132 8.87 -8.81 11.46
N TYR A 133 8.24 -8.88 10.30
CA TYR A 133 8.65 -9.77 9.21
C TYR A 133 9.11 -8.95 8.00
N LEU A 134 10.29 -9.25 7.47
CA LEU A 134 10.79 -8.68 6.22
C LEU A 134 11.68 -9.67 5.48
N SER A 135 11.88 -9.44 4.18
CA SER A 135 12.74 -10.33 3.39
C SER A 135 14.20 -10.17 3.82
N LYS A 136 14.98 -11.27 3.73
CA LYS A 136 16.42 -11.23 4.04
C LYS A 136 17.17 -10.23 3.18
N LYS A 137 16.88 -10.19 1.87
CA LYS A 137 17.50 -9.24 0.95
C LYS A 137 17.22 -7.79 1.31
N GLU A 138 16.02 -7.49 1.80
CA GLU A 138 15.66 -6.15 2.25
C GLU A 138 16.45 -5.78 3.50
N PHE A 139 16.56 -6.70 4.46
CA PHE A 139 17.37 -6.49 5.66
C PHE A 139 18.85 -6.28 5.33
N GLU A 140 19.42 -7.10 4.43
CA GLU A 140 20.81 -7.02 4.01
C GLU A 140 21.17 -5.73 3.28
N SER A 141 20.18 -5.10 2.61
CA SER A 141 20.33 -3.84 1.88
C SER A 141 19.89 -2.60 2.68
N ALA A 142 19.50 -2.78 3.94
CA ALA A 142 18.93 -1.73 4.76
C ALA A 142 19.91 -0.57 4.99
N SER A 143 19.43 0.66 4.85
CA SER A 143 20.17 1.85 5.21
C SER A 143 20.37 1.95 6.74
N GLU A 144 21.37 2.72 7.17
CA GLU A 144 21.57 2.97 8.62
C GLU A 144 20.34 3.56 9.30
N SER A 145 19.59 4.42 8.60
CA SER A 145 18.37 5.02 9.13
C SER A 145 17.26 4.01 9.30
N ALA A 146 17.07 3.10 8.32
CA ALA A 146 16.13 2.00 8.42
C ALA A 146 16.50 1.01 9.53
N LEU A 147 17.79 0.65 9.63
CA LEU A 147 18.29 -0.24 10.70
C LEU A 147 18.01 0.33 12.10
N LYS A 148 18.16 1.65 12.32
CA LYS A 148 17.82 2.28 13.61
C LYS A 148 16.35 2.07 14.00
N ILE A 149 15.45 2.02 13.02
CA ILE A 149 14.02 1.80 13.23
C ILE A 149 13.73 0.32 13.48
N ILE A 150 14.12 -0.56 12.53
CA ILE A 150 13.75 -1.98 12.60
C ILE A 150 14.45 -2.73 13.74
N ASN A 151 15.62 -2.30 14.17
CA ASN A 151 16.34 -2.89 15.30
C ASN A 151 15.60 -2.73 16.64
N GLN A 152 14.61 -1.83 16.75
CA GLN A 152 13.70 -1.77 17.90
C GLN A 152 12.84 -3.04 18.03
N TYR A 153 12.77 -3.85 16.95
CA TYR A 153 12.04 -5.12 16.86
C TYR A 153 12.97 -6.33 16.79
N SER A 154 14.26 -6.19 17.04
CA SER A 154 15.27 -7.23 16.83
C SER A 154 14.99 -8.55 17.56
N THR A 155 14.33 -8.50 18.73
CA THR A 155 13.94 -9.70 19.50
C THR A 155 12.78 -10.49 18.88
N ASP A 156 11.95 -9.82 18.05
CA ASP A 156 10.74 -10.37 17.44
C ASP A 156 10.77 -10.27 15.93
N MET A 157 11.97 -10.08 15.36
CA MET A 157 12.19 -9.97 13.91
C MET A 157 12.32 -11.35 13.29
N VAL A 158 11.59 -11.55 12.19
CA VAL A 158 11.65 -12.76 11.38
C VAL A 158 12.07 -12.40 9.97
N LEU A 159 13.20 -12.94 9.53
CA LEU A 159 13.69 -12.81 8.17
C LEU A 159 13.23 -14.00 7.34
N PHE A 160 12.66 -13.72 6.16
CA PHE A 160 12.17 -14.76 5.25
C PHE A 160 12.68 -14.57 3.82
N ASP A 161 12.58 -15.62 3.02
CA ASP A 161 12.79 -15.58 1.57
C ASP A 161 11.42 -15.62 0.88
N PRO A 162 11.02 -14.57 0.14
CA PRO A 162 9.75 -14.58 -0.59
C PRO A 162 9.81 -15.54 -1.77
N GLY A 163 8.67 -16.11 -2.16
CA GLY A 163 8.59 -16.96 -3.34
C GLY A 163 9.00 -16.24 -4.63
N ILE A 164 9.81 -16.88 -5.45
CA ILE A 164 10.32 -16.26 -6.70
C ILE A 164 9.33 -16.44 -7.85
N ASP A 165 8.92 -17.67 -8.13
CA ASP A 165 8.05 -18.00 -9.27
C ASP A 165 6.63 -18.34 -8.84
N SER A 166 6.44 -18.64 -7.58
CA SER A 166 5.15 -18.94 -6.96
C SER A 166 5.09 -18.36 -5.55
N PRO A 167 3.90 -18.03 -5.04
CA PRO A 167 3.75 -17.52 -3.68
C PRO A 167 4.15 -18.55 -2.62
N GLU A 168 5.02 -18.14 -1.69
CA GLU A 168 5.45 -18.94 -0.55
C GLU A 168 4.81 -18.44 0.75
N ARG A 169 4.46 -19.36 1.66
CA ARG A 169 3.86 -19.02 2.95
C ARG A 169 4.88 -18.25 3.81
N VAL A 170 4.48 -17.07 4.30
CA VAL A 170 5.28 -16.26 5.21
C VAL A 170 4.66 -16.20 6.60
N TYR A 171 3.34 -16.18 6.68
CA TYR A 171 2.57 -16.19 7.92
C TYR A 171 1.27 -16.98 7.71
N GLU A 172 0.55 -17.27 8.79
CA GLU A 172 -0.75 -17.95 8.69
C GLU A 172 -1.74 -17.08 7.90
N GLY A 173 -2.30 -17.65 6.82
CA GLY A 173 -3.21 -16.94 5.91
C GLY A 173 -2.53 -15.94 4.96
N VAL A 174 -1.21 -15.74 5.03
CA VAL A 174 -0.49 -14.81 4.16
C VAL A 174 0.66 -15.51 3.45
N LYS A 175 0.73 -15.31 2.13
CA LYS A 175 1.87 -15.71 1.30
C LYS A 175 2.64 -14.49 0.84
N SER A 176 3.89 -14.68 0.42
CA SER A 176 4.78 -13.65 -0.11
C SER A 176 5.30 -14.00 -1.49
N MET A 177 5.57 -12.99 -2.30
CA MET A 177 6.16 -13.14 -3.62
C MET A 177 7.18 -12.03 -3.87
N ALA A 178 8.36 -12.41 -4.38
CA ALA A 178 9.43 -11.46 -4.68
C ALA A 178 9.03 -10.51 -5.81
N CYS A 179 9.23 -9.21 -5.58
CA CYS A 179 9.00 -8.14 -6.55
C CYS A 179 10.19 -7.17 -6.55
N TYR A 180 11.39 -7.74 -6.68
CA TYR A 180 12.64 -7.00 -6.60
C TYR A 180 12.76 -5.90 -7.65
N GLY A 181 13.57 -4.88 -7.36
CA GLY A 181 13.91 -3.79 -8.27
C GLY A 181 13.60 -2.42 -7.69
N HIS A 182 12.41 -2.21 -7.12
CA HIS A 182 12.13 -0.98 -6.36
C HIS A 182 13.12 -0.87 -5.18
N THR A 183 13.20 -1.92 -4.38
CA THR A 183 14.32 -2.19 -3.49
C THR A 183 14.85 -3.60 -3.76
N PRO A 184 16.07 -3.95 -3.28
CA PRO A 184 16.64 -5.28 -3.49
C PRO A 184 15.79 -6.44 -2.96
N GLY A 185 15.03 -6.21 -1.90
CA GLY A 185 14.19 -7.22 -1.24
C GLY A 185 12.69 -6.96 -1.30
N HIS A 186 12.23 -6.02 -2.13
CA HIS A 186 10.82 -5.66 -2.24
C HIS A 186 9.91 -6.87 -2.44
N THR A 187 8.85 -6.96 -1.65
CA THR A 187 7.97 -8.13 -1.53
C THR A 187 6.51 -7.74 -1.63
N ALA A 188 5.73 -8.47 -2.42
CA ALA A 188 4.27 -8.41 -2.41
C ALA A 188 3.70 -9.50 -1.48
N PHE A 189 2.55 -9.23 -0.87
CA PHE A 189 1.84 -10.17 -0.01
C PHE A 189 0.51 -10.58 -0.61
N ILE A 190 0.11 -11.83 -0.40
CA ILE A 190 -1.10 -12.41 -0.97
C ILE A 190 -1.94 -12.98 0.16
N VAL A 191 -3.19 -12.51 0.24
CA VAL A 191 -4.19 -12.90 1.23
C VAL A 191 -5.42 -13.38 0.49
N ASP A 192 -5.71 -14.68 0.57
CA ASP A 192 -6.76 -15.34 -0.21
C ASP A 192 -6.68 -14.99 -1.72
N ASP A 193 -7.60 -14.17 -2.22
CA ASP A 193 -7.72 -13.73 -3.61
C ASP A 193 -7.23 -12.28 -3.85
N LEU A 194 -6.53 -11.68 -2.88
CA LEU A 194 -6.04 -10.30 -2.96
C LEU A 194 -4.51 -10.24 -2.87
N VAL A 195 -3.90 -9.49 -3.78
CA VAL A 195 -2.47 -9.15 -3.77
C VAL A 195 -2.28 -7.72 -3.25
N ILE A 196 -1.47 -7.54 -2.22
CA ILE A 196 -1.00 -6.23 -1.75
C ILE A 196 0.43 -6.09 -2.26
N TRP A 197 0.62 -5.26 -3.26
CA TRP A 197 1.81 -5.30 -4.11
C TRP A 197 2.94 -4.31 -3.74
N GLY A 198 2.79 -3.58 -2.61
CA GLY A 198 3.79 -2.58 -2.20
C GLY A 198 3.94 -1.45 -3.22
N ASP A 199 5.17 -1.19 -3.63
CA ASP A 199 5.56 -0.10 -4.52
C ASP A 199 5.84 -0.56 -5.96
N LEU A 200 5.06 -1.51 -6.46
CA LEU A 200 5.09 -1.82 -7.89
C LEU A 200 4.61 -0.65 -8.77
N THR A 201 3.78 0.24 -8.23
CA THR A 201 3.35 1.48 -8.90
C THR A 201 3.28 2.64 -7.92
N HIS A 202 3.70 3.82 -8.40
CA HIS A 202 3.59 5.10 -7.69
C HIS A 202 2.64 6.06 -8.42
N ALA A 203 2.67 6.03 -9.73
CA ALA A 203 1.85 6.82 -10.63
C ALA A 203 0.89 5.90 -11.40
N MET A 204 -0.14 5.38 -10.72
CA MET A 204 -1.05 4.40 -11.30
C MET A 204 -1.65 4.87 -12.64
N ALA A 205 -2.07 6.14 -12.74
CA ALA A 205 -2.61 6.70 -13.96
C ALA A 205 -1.67 6.60 -15.17
N VAL A 206 -0.35 6.55 -14.93
CA VAL A 206 0.70 6.43 -15.95
C VAL A 206 1.19 5.00 -16.07
N GLN A 207 1.56 4.37 -14.94
CA GLN A 207 2.24 3.07 -14.93
C GLN A 207 1.29 1.88 -15.17
N MET A 208 -0.03 2.08 -15.11
CA MET A 208 -0.98 1.06 -15.57
C MET A 208 -1.02 0.94 -17.09
N PRO A 209 -1.35 2.01 -17.86
CA PRO A 209 -1.34 1.92 -19.32
C PRO A 209 0.06 1.77 -19.91
N TYR A 210 1.10 2.27 -19.24
CA TYR A 210 2.51 2.24 -19.66
C TYR A 210 3.40 1.60 -18.57
N PRO A 211 3.33 0.28 -18.39
CA PRO A 211 4.02 -0.39 -17.26
C PRO A 211 5.55 -0.38 -17.37
N ASN A 212 6.11 0.03 -18.49
CA ASN A 212 7.55 0.23 -18.69
C ASN A 212 8.07 1.58 -18.17
N ILE A 213 7.19 2.47 -17.69
CA ILE A 213 7.61 3.71 -17.05
C ILE A 213 8.12 3.40 -15.65
N ALA A 214 9.41 3.72 -15.40
CA ALA A 214 10.07 3.55 -14.11
C ALA A 214 9.94 4.81 -13.24
N ILE A 215 10.48 4.76 -12.04
CA ILE A 215 10.56 5.92 -11.15
C ILE A 215 11.97 6.05 -10.57
N THR A 216 12.41 7.26 -10.25
CA THR A 216 13.76 7.55 -9.72
C THR A 216 14.03 6.89 -8.36
N TYR A 217 13.02 6.40 -7.69
CA TYR A 217 13.12 5.68 -6.41
C TYR A 217 13.45 4.19 -6.59
N ASP A 218 13.37 3.66 -7.81
CA ASP A 218 13.73 2.28 -8.11
C ASP A 218 15.25 2.11 -8.02
N THR A 219 15.73 1.19 -7.18
CA THR A 219 17.16 0.85 -7.06
C THR A 219 17.67 0.19 -8.35
N ASP A 220 16.84 -0.64 -8.98
CA ASP A 220 17.05 -1.25 -10.29
C ASP A 220 15.77 -1.08 -11.13
N PRO A 221 15.68 -0.01 -11.94
CA PRO A 221 14.48 0.30 -12.73
C PRO A 221 14.08 -0.81 -13.72
N GLU A 222 15.05 -1.50 -14.34
CA GLU A 222 14.75 -2.59 -15.26
C GLU A 222 14.15 -3.80 -14.54
N MET A 223 14.68 -4.14 -13.38
CA MET A 223 14.16 -5.21 -12.54
C MET A 223 12.78 -4.84 -11.98
N ALA A 224 12.57 -3.59 -11.55
CA ALA A 224 11.28 -3.10 -11.07
C ALA A 224 10.18 -3.22 -12.15
N ILE A 225 10.49 -2.85 -13.40
CA ILE A 225 9.60 -3.05 -14.54
C ILE A 225 9.29 -4.54 -14.76
N LYS A 226 10.30 -5.41 -14.77
CA LYS A 226 10.11 -6.86 -14.93
C LYS A 226 9.22 -7.45 -13.81
N SER A 227 9.47 -7.05 -12.57
CA SER A 227 8.67 -7.47 -11.41
C SER A 227 7.22 -6.99 -11.50
N ARG A 228 7.01 -5.74 -11.93
CA ARG A 228 5.67 -5.16 -12.18
C ARG A 228 4.90 -5.96 -13.21
N LEU A 229 5.50 -6.18 -14.39
CA LEU A 229 4.86 -6.95 -15.47
C LEU A 229 4.53 -8.36 -15.03
N LYS A 230 5.49 -9.07 -14.41
CA LYS A 230 5.29 -10.43 -13.90
C LYS A 230 4.13 -10.50 -12.89
N MET A 231 4.07 -9.56 -11.95
CA MET A 231 3.02 -9.53 -10.94
C MET A 231 1.66 -9.16 -11.54
N PHE A 232 1.59 -8.22 -12.47
CA PHE A 232 0.35 -7.86 -13.13
C PHE A 232 -0.22 -9.01 -13.96
N ASP A 233 0.63 -9.70 -14.73
CA ASP A 233 0.23 -10.90 -15.47
C ASP A 233 -0.26 -12.00 -14.50
N TYR A 234 0.44 -12.21 -13.39
CA TYR A 234 0.04 -13.16 -12.35
C TYR A 234 -1.36 -12.83 -11.79
N ILE A 235 -1.62 -11.57 -11.46
CA ILE A 235 -2.92 -11.10 -10.96
C ILE A 235 -4.03 -11.34 -11.98
N VAL A 236 -3.81 -10.97 -13.24
CA VAL A 236 -4.79 -11.11 -14.33
C VAL A 236 -5.09 -12.59 -14.61
N GLN A 237 -4.05 -13.42 -14.78
CA GLN A 237 -4.18 -14.84 -15.08
C GLN A 237 -4.92 -15.62 -13.98
N ASN A 238 -4.67 -15.25 -12.72
CA ASN A 238 -5.29 -15.90 -11.56
C ASN A 238 -6.59 -15.21 -11.11
N ARG A 239 -7.04 -14.15 -11.81
CA ARG A 239 -8.25 -13.36 -11.48
C ARG A 239 -8.27 -12.83 -10.06
N LEU A 240 -7.10 -12.44 -9.56
CA LEU A 240 -6.95 -11.90 -8.21
C LEU A 240 -7.38 -10.43 -8.17
N LYS A 241 -7.71 -9.96 -6.98
CA LYS A 241 -7.78 -8.54 -6.67
C LYS A 241 -6.39 -7.99 -6.41
N ALA A 242 -6.27 -6.68 -6.47
CA ALA A 242 -5.02 -5.97 -6.24
C ALA A 242 -5.21 -4.78 -5.31
N ALA A 243 -4.21 -4.51 -4.50
CA ALA A 243 -4.12 -3.34 -3.65
C ALA A 243 -2.69 -2.81 -3.63
N GLY A 244 -2.51 -1.50 -3.47
CA GLY A 244 -1.17 -0.88 -3.49
C GLY A 244 -1.04 0.33 -2.57
N MET A 245 0.21 0.58 -2.17
CA MET A 245 0.51 1.61 -1.16
C MET A 245 0.31 3.03 -1.70
N HIS A 246 0.44 3.23 -3.01
CA HIS A 246 0.30 4.55 -3.64
C HIS A 246 -0.97 4.72 -4.49
N ILE A 247 -1.89 3.75 -4.44
CA ILE A 247 -3.17 3.84 -5.17
C ILE A 247 -4.14 4.74 -4.39
N PRO A 248 -4.78 5.74 -5.03
CA PRO A 248 -5.85 6.50 -4.39
C PRO A 248 -6.99 5.61 -3.90
N SER A 249 -7.69 6.06 -2.84
CA SER A 249 -8.86 5.34 -2.30
C SER A 249 -9.88 5.01 -3.41
N PRO A 250 -10.46 3.80 -3.41
CA PRO A 250 -10.45 2.77 -2.34
C PRO A 250 -9.21 1.86 -2.33
N ALA A 251 -8.22 2.09 -3.17
CA ALA A 251 -6.92 1.41 -3.25
C ALA A 251 -6.97 -0.11 -3.46
N ILE A 252 -8.15 -0.71 -3.56
CA ILE A 252 -8.39 -2.13 -3.83
C ILE A 252 -9.24 -2.23 -5.09
N GLY A 253 -8.87 -3.11 -6.02
CA GLY A 253 -9.54 -3.23 -7.31
C GLY A 253 -9.27 -4.54 -8.04
N SER A 254 -9.76 -4.61 -9.28
CA SER A 254 -9.44 -5.68 -10.24
C SER A 254 -8.48 -5.15 -11.29
N LEU A 255 -7.65 -6.02 -11.81
CA LEU A 255 -6.72 -5.70 -12.89
C LEU A 255 -7.13 -6.42 -14.17
N LYS A 256 -7.05 -5.71 -15.31
CA LYS A 256 -7.29 -6.26 -16.64
C LYS A 256 -6.20 -5.80 -17.59
N SER A 257 -5.80 -6.65 -18.53
CA SER A 257 -4.95 -6.23 -19.65
C SER A 257 -5.73 -5.33 -20.60
N ASN A 258 -5.07 -4.35 -21.22
CA ASN A 258 -5.63 -3.53 -22.29
C ASN A 258 -5.09 -3.95 -23.66
N GLU A 259 -5.69 -3.43 -24.73
CA GLU A 259 -5.32 -3.76 -26.12
C GLU A 259 -3.94 -3.20 -26.53
N LYS A 260 -3.38 -2.25 -25.78
CA LYS A 260 -2.08 -1.60 -26.07
C LYS A 260 -0.90 -2.29 -25.35
N GLY A 261 -1.14 -3.43 -24.66
CA GLY A 261 -0.11 -4.15 -23.89
C GLY A 261 0.15 -3.58 -22.49
N GLY A 262 -0.70 -2.67 -22.02
CA GLY A 262 -0.73 -2.21 -20.63
C GLY A 262 -1.88 -2.84 -19.84
N PHE A 263 -2.25 -2.18 -18.73
CA PHE A 263 -3.27 -2.66 -17.82
C PHE A 263 -4.27 -1.55 -17.47
N VAL A 264 -5.43 -1.96 -16.95
CA VAL A 264 -6.46 -1.10 -16.39
C VAL A 264 -6.78 -1.58 -14.98
N PHE A 265 -6.77 -0.66 -14.03
CA PHE A 265 -7.21 -0.91 -12.67
C PHE A 265 -8.65 -0.45 -12.50
N GLU A 266 -9.54 -1.35 -12.10
CA GLU A 266 -10.95 -1.08 -11.83
C GLU A 266 -11.18 -1.07 -10.32
N PRO A 267 -11.32 0.09 -9.67
CA PRO A 267 -11.51 0.18 -8.22
C PRO A 267 -12.79 -0.54 -7.78
N LEU A 268 -12.72 -1.19 -6.61
CA LEU A 268 -13.89 -1.69 -5.92
C LEU A 268 -14.56 -0.55 -5.16
N TYR A 269 -15.81 -0.26 -5.48
CA TYR A 269 -16.64 0.67 -4.70
C TYR A 269 -17.61 -0.14 -3.82
N LEU A 270 -17.92 0.37 -2.63
CA LEU A 270 -19.01 -0.18 -1.83
C LEU A 270 -20.32 -0.03 -2.63
N LYS A 271 -21.01 -1.14 -2.82
CA LYS A 271 -22.34 -1.15 -3.42
C LYS A 271 -23.39 -0.77 -2.39
#